data_3c636dbb1c198e366f002e22e7ecdd3e
#
_entry.id   3c636dbb1c198e366f002e22e7ecdd3e
#
_cell.length_a   1.000
_cell.length_b   1.000
_cell.length_c   1.000
_cell.angle_alpha   90.00
_cell.angle_beta   90.00
_cell.angle_gamma   90.00
#
_symmetry.space_group_name_H-M   'P 1'
#
loop_
_entity.id
_entity.type
_entity.pdbx_description
1 polymer ?
#
loop_
_entity_poly.entity_id
_entity_poly.type
_entity_poly.pdbx_seq_one_letter_code
_entity_poly.pdbx_strand_id
1 'polypeptide(L)'
;MGGVEKRKLVRRIAKIAAWTVAGILVFPVAYALIGTVLSLIPVNSPVVSEGEVVVYLQRSDVHTDIVVPTRTSRIDWATVVPPGDTGAADGEEYLALGWGSRDFYLNVPTWDDLTFGIALGAISGMGGTALHTRYVYEPAEGEDCRRLTLSFAQYDALVEYILSSGRRNADGTFVHIDQAGGGWSNAFYEGTGRYSLFFTCNSWANSALKACGQTCCLWTPLQQPIFWKYPRK
;
A
#
# COMPACT_ATOMS: atom_id res chain seq x y z
N MET A 1 -16.37 -22.69 -48.76
CA MET A 1 -15.19 -21.86 -48.38
C MET A 1 -13.96 -22.49 -48.98
N GLY A 2 -13.32 -21.85 -49.95
CA GLY A 2 -12.19 -22.40 -50.67
C GLY A 2 -10.93 -22.52 -49.83
N GLY A 3 -10.04 -23.45 -50.15
CA GLY A 3 -8.82 -23.73 -49.39
C GLY A 3 -7.89 -22.53 -49.15
N VAL A 4 -7.97 -21.49 -50.01
CA VAL A 4 -7.21 -20.22 -49.91
C VAL A 4 -7.72 -19.38 -48.75
N GLU A 5 -9.03 -19.29 -48.52
CA GLU A 5 -9.61 -18.51 -47.38
C GLU A 5 -9.30 -19.16 -46.03
N LYS A 6 -9.38 -20.48 -45.93
CA LYS A 6 -8.99 -21.22 -44.73
C LYS A 6 -7.51 -20.95 -44.37
N ARG A 7 -6.60 -20.96 -45.34
CA ARG A 7 -5.17 -20.66 -45.09
C ARG A 7 -4.94 -19.22 -44.66
N LYS A 8 -5.65 -18.25 -45.21
CA LYS A 8 -5.57 -16.82 -44.80
C LYS A 8 -6.07 -16.67 -43.34
N LEU A 9 -7.21 -17.30 -43.00
CA LEU A 9 -7.76 -17.27 -41.64
C LEU A 9 -6.80 -17.90 -40.63
N VAL A 10 -6.26 -19.07 -40.89
CA VAL A 10 -5.28 -19.74 -40.00
C VAL A 10 -4.04 -18.88 -39.78
N ARG A 11 -3.49 -18.26 -40.85
CA ARG A 11 -2.33 -17.34 -40.72
C ARG A 11 -2.67 -16.11 -39.88
N ARG A 12 -3.89 -15.58 -39.98
CA ARG A 12 -4.36 -14.44 -39.17
C ARG A 12 -4.47 -14.82 -37.68
N ILE A 13 -5.07 -15.97 -37.40
CA ILE A 13 -5.19 -16.51 -36.04
C ILE A 13 -3.80 -16.74 -35.43
N ALA A 14 -2.90 -17.39 -36.18
CA ALA A 14 -1.51 -17.64 -35.74
C ALA A 14 -0.76 -16.34 -35.44
N LYS A 15 -0.92 -15.29 -36.27
CA LYS A 15 -0.32 -13.96 -35.99
C LYS A 15 -0.89 -13.33 -34.73
N ILE A 16 -2.23 -13.35 -34.55
CA ILE A 16 -2.87 -12.83 -33.34
C ILE A 16 -2.35 -13.58 -32.10
N ALA A 17 -2.35 -14.92 -32.13
CA ALA A 17 -1.81 -15.72 -31.04
C ALA A 17 -0.34 -15.39 -30.74
N ALA A 18 0.50 -15.26 -31.75
CA ALA A 18 1.91 -14.90 -31.57
C ALA A 18 2.08 -13.51 -30.94
N TRP A 19 1.31 -12.51 -31.39
CA TRP A 19 1.35 -11.16 -30.78
C TRP A 19 0.80 -11.14 -29.35
N THR A 20 -0.25 -11.94 -29.06
CA THR A 20 -0.78 -12.10 -27.71
C THR A 20 0.28 -12.69 -26.77
N VAL A 21 0.93 -13.79 -27.19
CA VAL A 21 2.01 -14.42 -26.42
C VAL A 21 3.18 -13.47 -26.24
N ALA A 22 3.60 -12.78 -27.29
CA ALA A 22 4.65 -11.77 -27.18
C ALA A 22 4.28 -10.67 -26.18
N GLY A 23 3.05 -10.17 -26.21
CA GLY A 23 2.55 -9.16 -25.27
C GLY A 23 2.58 -9.66 -23.81
N ILE A 24 2.14 -10.89 -23.57
CA ILE A 24 2.17 -11.52 -22.24
C ILE A 24 3.60 -11.64 -21.69
N LEU A 25 4.58 -11.89 -22.56
CA LEU A 25 5.98 -12.02 -22.14
C LEU A 25 6.68 -10.66 -22.00
N VAL A 26 6.40 -9.71 -22.89
CA VAL A 26 7.05 -8.39 -22.90
C VAL A 26 6.50 -7.48 -21.81
N PHE A 27 5.20 -7.53 -21.53
CA PHE A 27 4.57 -6.64 -20.56
C PHE A 27 5.18 -6.71 -19.15
N PRO A 28 5.37 -7.90 -18.51
CA PRO A 28 5.98 -7.98 -17.18
C PRO A 28 7.42 -7.44 -17.15
N VAL A 29 8.19 -7.71 -18.21
CA VAL A 29 9.57 -7.21 -18.33
C VAL A 29 9.58 -5.70 -18.45
N ALA A 30 8.77 -5.13 -19.32
CA ALA A 30 8.65 -3.69 -19.49
C ALA A 30 8.15 -3.01 -18.20
N TYR A 31 7.15 -3.59 -17.54
CA TYR A 31 6.63 -3.13 -16.26
C TYR A 31 7.72 -3.11 -15.18
N ALA A 32 8.49 -4.20 -15.05
CA ALA A 32 9.58 -4.28 -14.08
C ALA A 32 10.69 -3.26 -14.37
N LEU A 33 11.08 -3.09 -15.65
CA LEU A 33 12.09 -2.11 -16.06
C LEU A 33 11.62 -0.68 -15.78
N ILE A 34 10.41 -0.33 -16.19
CA ILE A 34 9.83 1.00 -15.96
C ILE A 34 9.71 1.26 -14.46
N GLY A 35 9.18 0.29 -13.70
CA GLY A 35 9.07 0.38 -12.25
C GLY A 35 10.43 0.61 -11.57
N THR A 36 11.45 -0.12 -12.00
CA THR A 36 12.81 0.07 -11.49
C THR A 36 13.34 1.47 -11.81
N VAL A 37 13.25 1.91 -13.07
CA VAL A 37 13.75 3.23 -13.47
C VAL A 37 13.05 4.35 -12.72
N LEU A 38 11.71 4.33 -12.65
CA LEU A 38 10.95 5.37 -11.95
C LEU A 38 11.16 5.35 -10.43
N SER A 39 11.43 4.19 -9.86
CA SER A 39 11.74 4.07 -8.42
C SER A 39 13.11 4.64 -8.04
N LEU A 40 14.06 4.69 -8.97
CA LEU A 40 15.38 5.30 -8.73
C LEU A 40 15.32 6.83 -8.72
N ILE A 41 14.35 7.43 -9.40
CA ILE A 41 14.20 8.89 -9.46
C ILE A 41 13.61 9.40 -8.14
N PRO A 42 14.38 10.15 -7.32
CA PRO A 42 13.86 10.72 -6.08
C PRO A 42 12.94 11.91 -6.37
N VAL A 43 11.88 12.01 -5.60
CA VAL A 43 10.99 13.18 -5.52
C VAL A 43 11.06 13.70 -4.10
N ASN A 44 10.99 14.99 -3.96
CA ASN A 44 11.30 15.75 -2.75
C ASN A 44 12.77 15.60 -2.33
N SER A 45 13.33 16.67 -1.78
CA SER A 45 14.64 16.64 -1.14
C SER A 45 14.46 16.37 0.35
N PRO A 46 15.42 15.70 1.02
CA PRO A 46 15.36 15.56 2.46
C PRO A 46 15.30 16.95 3.08
N VAL A 47 14.16 17.29 3.65
CA VAL A 47 14.08 18.48 4.48
C VAL A 47 14.57 18.06 5.85
N VAL A 48 15.76 18.51 6.23
CA VAL A 48 16.20 18.45 7.61
C VAL A 48 15.33 19.48 8.36
N SER A 49 14.16 19.05 8.79
CA SER A 49 13.39 19.81 9.75
C SER A 49 13.85 19.39 11.15
N GLU A 50 13.96 20.31 12.07
CA GLU A 50 13.91 19.99 13.48
C GLU A 50 12.52 19.36 13.67
N GLY A 51 12.49 18.03 13.67
CA GLY A 51 11.24 17.31 13.59
C GLY A 51 10.66 17.10 14.97
N GLU A 52 9.34 17.19 15.05
CA GLU A 52 8.59 17.16 16.29
C GLU A 52 7.79 15.87 16.47
N VAL A 53 7.52 15.13 15.39
CA VAL A 53 6.77 13.86 15.41
C VAL A 53 7.59 12.73 14.80
N VAL A 54 7.77 11.66 15.56
CA VAL A 54 8.44 10.45 15.09
C VAL A 54 7.43 9.52 14.47
N VAL A 55 7.69 9.07 13.25
CA VAL A 55 6.93 8.05 12.54
C VAL A 55 7.88 6.97 12.02
N TYR A 56 7.34 5.80 11.67
CA TYR A 56 8.16 4.72 11.14
C TYR A 56 7.58 4.21 9.82
N LEU A 57 8.48 3.73 8.96
CA LEU A 57 8.15 2.87 7.83
C LEU A 57 8.51 1.45 8.25
N GLN A 58 7.54 0.58 8.29
CA GLN A 58 7.74 -0.82 8.64
C GLN A 58 7.45 -1.70 7.44
N ARG A 59 8.40 -2.57 7.12
CA ARG A 59 8.30 -3.52 6.03
C ARG A 59 7.80 -4.86 6.59
N SER A 60 6.84 -5.46 5.93
CA SER A 60 6.50 -6.87 6.03
C SER A 60 6.86 -7.59 4.73
N ASP A 61 6.42 -8.82 4.49
CA ASP A 61 6.82 -9.64 3.34
C ASP A 61 6.77 -8.89 1.99
N VAL A 62 5.67 -8.21 1.68
CA VAL A 62 5.48 -7.51 0.39
C VAL A 62 4.90 -6.12 0.56
N HIS A 63 4.71 -5.66 1.78
CA HIS A 63 3.93 -4.48 2.12
C HIS A 63 4.73 -3.49 2.97
N THR A 64 4.44 -2.21 2.83
CA THR A 64 5.00 -1.15 3.68
C THR A 64 3.89 -0.51 4.47
N ASP A 65 3.97 -0.60 5.80
CA ASP A 65 3.12 0.12 6.73
C ASP A 65 3.74 1.46 7.12
N ILE A 66 2.89 2.44 7.37
CA ILE A 66 3.23 3.70 8.02
C ILE A 66 2.82 3.58 9.47
N VAL A 67 3.77 3.76 10.39
CA VAL A 67 3.52 3.64 11.82
C VAL A 67 3.61 5.02 12.44
N VAL A 68 2.53 5.45 13.08
CA VAL A 68 2.38 6.78 13.66
C VAL A 68 2.10 6.69 15.16
N PRO A 69 2.48 7.70 15.97
CA PRO A 69 2.07 7.75 17.37
C PRO A 69 0.54 7.76 17.47
N THR A 70 -0.03 6.98 18.40
CA THR A 70 -1.48 6.92 18.61
C THR A 70 -2.08 8.25 19.02
N ARG A 71 -1.30 9.07 19.74
CA ARG A 71 -1.73 10.40 20.20
C ARG A 71 -0.62 11.41 20.05
N THR A 72 -0.96 12.55 19.49
CA THR A 72 -0.11 13.74 19.40
C THR A 72 -0.95 14.99 19.69
N SER A 73 -0.34 16.17 19.73
CA SER A 73 -1.09 17.44 19.78
C SER A 73 -1.92 17.71 18.52
N ARG A 74 -1.70 16.93 17.43
CA ARG A 74 -2.34 17.13 16.12
C ARG A 74 -3.53 16.21 15.91
N ILE A 75 -3.47 14.98 16.40
CA ILE A 75 -4.52 13.97 16.27
C ILE A 75 -4.46 12.96 17.41
N ASP A 76 -5.63 12.46 17.82
CA ASP A 76 -5.81 11.25 18.60
C ASP A 76 -6.40 10.18 17.69
N TRP A 77 -5.57 9.22 17.24
CA TRP A 77 -6.00 8.17 16.32
C TRP A 77 -7.05 7.24 16.92
N ALA A 78 -7.15 7.15 18.25
CA ALA A 78 -8.21 6.36 18.90
C ALA A 78 -9.62 6.88 18.60
N THR A 79 -9.76 8.15 18.17
CA THR A 79 -11.05 8.74 17.72
C THR A 79 -11.41 8.36 16.29
N VAL A 80 -10.47 7.80 15.53
CA VAL A 80 -10.65 7.40 14.12
C VAL A 80 -10.62 5.89 13.96
N VAL A 81 -9.70 5.23 14.69
CA VAL A 81 -9.49 3.78 14.75
C VAL A 81 -9.69 3.36 16.21
N PRO A 82 -10.91 2.98 16.64
CA PRO A 82 -11.16 2.61 18.02
C PRO A 82 -10.27 1.43 18.46
N PRO A 83 -9.57 1.51 19.61
CA PRO A 83 -8.73 0.42 20.10
C PRO A 83 -9.48 -0.91 20.29
N GLY A 84 -10.77 -0.83 20.60
CA GLY A 84 -11.64 -2.00 20.72
C GLY A 84 -11.78 -2.83 19.45
N ASP A 85 -11.62 -2.23 18.27
CA ASP A 85 -11.71 -2.92 16.98
C ASP A 85 -10.48 -3.81 16.73
N THR A 86 -9.35 -3.49 17.33
CA THR A 86 -8.06 -4.17 17.12
C THR A 86 -7.64 -5.03 18.31
N GLY A 87 -8.39 -5.02 19.40
CA GLY A 87 -7.96 -5.69 20.64
C GLY A 87 -6.63 -5.15 21.18
N ALA A 88 -6.40 -3.83 21.03
CA ALA A 88 -5.17 -3.17 21.44
C ALA A 88 -4.83 -3.45 22.92
N ALA A 89 -3.55 -3.75 23.20
CA ALA A 89 -3.03 -3.98 24.54
C ALA A 89 -2.54 -2.67 25.17
N ASP A 90 -2.46 -2.67 26.50
CA ASP A 90 -1.87 -1.56 27.24
C ASP A 90 -0.40 -1.36 26.85
N GLY A 91 -0.02 -0.09 26.59
CA GLY A 91 1.34 0.28 26.21
C GLY A 91 1.62 0.24 24.71
N GLU A 92 0.65 -0.12 23.86
CA GLU A 92 0.75 0.01 22.42
C GLU A 92 0.50 1.46 22.01
N GLU A 93 1.56 2.26 21.96
CA GLU A 93 1.51 3.71 21.77
C GLU A 93 1.63 4.14 20.30
N TYR A 94 1.69 3.19 19.37
CA TYR A 94 1.75 3.43 17.93
C TYR A 94 0.65 2.70 17.19
N LEU A 95 0.28 3.26 16.02
CA LEU A 95 -0.69 2.70 15.10
C LEU A 95 0.00 2.43 13.77
N ALA A 96 0.09 1.17 13.38
CA ALA A 96 0.53 0.76 12.06
C ALA A 96 -0.65 0.80 11.09
N LEU A 97 -0.45 1.43 9.94
CA LEU A 97 -1.47 1.64 8.91
C LEU A 97 -0.94 1.18 7.56
N GLY A 98 -1.68 0.29 6.93
CA GLY A 98 -1.50 -0.14 5.55
C GLY A 98 -2.76 0.08 4.73
N TRP A 99 -2.61 0.17 3.41
CA TRP A 99 -3.73 0.27 2.48
C TRP A 99 -3.53 -0.71 1.32
N GLY A 100 -4.58 -1.36 0.88
CA GLY A 100 -4.44 -2.35 -0.17
C GLY A 100 -5.77 -2.87 -0.73
N SER A 101 -5.68 -3.97 -1.50
CA SER A 101 -6.85 -4.66 -2.02
C SER A 101 -7.65 -5.30 -0.89
N ARG A 102 -8.94 -4.95 -0.80
CA ARG A 102 -9.87 -5.51 0.19
C ARG A 102 -9.94 -7.03 0.09
N ASP A 103 -10.14 -7.54 -1.11
CA ASP A 103 -10.29 -8.98 -1.32
C ASP A 103 -9.01 -9.74 -0.96
N PHE A 104 -7.84 -9.13 -1.20
CA PHE A 104 -6.57 -9.72 -0.80
C PHE A 104 -6.46 -9.78 0.74
N TYR A 105 -6.70 -8.67 1.44
CA TYR A 105 -6.61 -8.62 2.89
C TYR A 105 -7.58 -9.57 3.60
N LEU A 106 -8.80 -9.72 3.07
CA LEU A 106 -9.85 -10.50 3.73
C LEU A 106 -9.81 -11.99 3.40
N ASN A 107 -9.28 -12.37 2.23
CA ASN A 107 -9.41 -13.73 1.71
C ASN A 107 -8.06 -14.44 1.47
N VAL A 108 -6.93 -13.77 1.73
CA VAL A 108 -5.58 -14.34 1.52
C VAL A 108 -4.76 -14.21 2.82
N PRO A 109 -5.13 -14.94 3.89
CA PRO A 109 -4.36 -14.94 5.12
C PRO A 109 -2.96 -15.53 4.94
N THR A 110 -2.80 -16.46 3.98
CA THR A 110 -1.50 -17.02 3.57
C THR A 110 -1.38 -17.03 2.04
N TRP A 111 -0.15 -17.13 1.54
CA TRP A 111 0.09 -17.20 0.08
C TRP A 111 -0.58 -18.38 -0.60
N ASP A 112 -0.83 -19.48 0.13
CA ASP A 112 -1.50 -20.68 -0.37
C ASP A 112 -2.99 -20.42 -0.65
N ASP A 113 -3.58 -19.40 -0.03
CA ASP A 113 -4.98 -18.99 -0.24
C ASP A 113 -5.17 -18.09 -1.46
N LEU A 114 -4.07 -17.67 -2.13
CA LEU A 114 -4.14 -16.78 -3.27
C LEU A 114 -4.69 -17.50 -4.51
N THR A 115 -5.91 -17.15 -4.90
CA THR A 115 -6.52 -17.65 -6.13
C THR A 115 -6.24 -16.72 -7.32
N PHE A 116 -6.29 -17.28 -8.53
CA PHE A 116 -6.18 -16.48 -9.77
C PHE A 116 -7.24 -15.38 -9.85
N GLY A 117 -8.46 -15.64 -9.38
CA GLY A 117 -9.55 -14.65 -9.36
C GLY A 117 -9.24 -13.46 -8.46
N ILE A 118 -8.72 -13.70 -7.24
CA ILE A 118 -8.34 -12.63 -6.31
C ILE A 118 -7.17 -11.82 -6.88
N ALA A 119 -6.15 -12.49 -7.42
CA ALA A 119 -5.02 -11.81 -8.05
C ALA A 119 -5.47 -10.94 -9.22
N LEU A 120 -6.31 -11.47 -10.13
CA LEU A 120 -6.84 -10.73 -11.28
C LEU A 120 -7.74 -9.56 -10.83
N GLY A 121 -8.59 -9.75 -9.83
CA GLY A 121 -9.41 -8.70 -9.23
C GLY A 121 -8.56 -7.57 -8.68
N ALA A 122 -7.53 -7.89 -7.90
CA ALA A 122 -6.61 -6.91 -7.35
C ALA A 122 -5.90 -6.11 -8.45
N ILE A 123 -5.26 -6.77 -9.43
CA ILE A 123 -4.47 -6.10 -10.46
C ILE A 123 -5.31 -5.30 -11.46
N SER A 124 -6.59 -5.68 -11.66
CA SER A 124 -7.51 -5.02 -12.61
C SER A 124 -8.15 -3.74 -12.06
N GLY A 125 -8.07 -3.50 -10.74
CA GLY A 125 -8.73 -2.37 -10.10
C GLY A 125 -10.25 -2.52 -9.95
N MET A 126 -10.79 -3.71 -10.13
CA MET A 126 -12.24 -3.97 -10.03
C MET A 126 -12.70 -4.24 -8.59
N GLY A 127 -11.79 -4.60 -7.69
CA GLY A 127 -12.08 -4.83 -6.28
C GLY A 127 -12.12 -3.54 -5.44
N GLY A 128 -12.68 -3.64 -4.24
CA GLY A 128 -12.61 -2.59 -3.22
C GLY A 128 -11.21 -2.47 -2.62
N THR A 129 -11.01 -1.45 -1.81
CA THR A 129 -9.79 -1.25 -1.03
C THR A 129 -10.10 -1.25 0.46
N ALA A 130 -9.10 -1.57 1.27
CA ALA A 130 -9.21 -1.50 2.72
C ALA A 130 -7.96 -0.86 3.31
N LEU A 131 -8.16 -0.19 4.45
CA LEU A 131 -7.09 0.14 5.39
C LEU A 131 -6.96 -1.05 6.34
N HIS A 132 -5.75 -1.52 6.52
CA HIS A 132 -5.35 -2.46 7.56
C HIS A 132 -4.71 -1.68 8.70
N THR A 133 -5.15 -1.91 9.92
CA THR A 133 -4.64 -1.20 11.09
C THR A 133 -4.31 -2.16 12.22
N ARG A 134 -3.28 -1.79 12.97
CA ARG A 134 -2.83 -2.55 14.14
C ARG A 134 -2.17 -1.61 15.14
N TYR A 135 -2.58 -1.63 16.38
CA TYR A 135 -1.83 -1.00 17.45
C TYR A 135 -0.57 -1.81 17.76
N VAL A 136 0.52 -1.11 18.02
CA VAL A 136 1.84 -1.72 18.22
C VAL A 136 2.64 -0.94 19.26
N TYR A 137 3.61 -1.61 19.87
CA TYR A 137 4.66 -0.93 20.62
C TYR A 137 5.56 -0.11 19.70
N GLU A 138 6.36 0.80 20.27
CA GLU A 138 7.32 1.56 19.47
C GLU A 138 8.22 0.63 18.68
N PRO A 139 8.25 0.75 17.33
CA PRO A 139 9.08 -0.12 16.51
C PRO A 139 10.57 0.18 16.70
N ALA A 140 11.38 -0.87 16.81
CA ALA A 140 12.82 -0.73 16.81
C ALA A 140 13.35 -0.52 15.37
N GLU A 141 14.25 0.44 15.18
CA GLU A 141 14.96 0.61 13.91
C GLU A 141 15.77 -0.65 13.55
N GLY A 142 15.72 -1.05 12.28
CA GLY A 142 16.38 -2.28 11.85
C GLY A 142 16.30 -2.50 10.34
N GLU A 143 16.41 -3.76 9.93
CA GLU A 143 16.35 -4.12 8.51
C GLU A 143 14.99 -3.78 7.90
N ASP A 144 13.94 -4.00 8.65
CA ASP A 144 12.56 -3.85 8.21
C ASP A 144 11.87 -2.61 8.77
N CYS A 145 12.61 -1.74 9.47
CA CYS A 145 12.04 -0.53 10.06
C CYS A 145 12.97 0.69 9.86
N ARG A 146 12.37 1.82 9.47
CA ARG A 146 13.04 3.12 9.33
C ARG A 146 12.32 4.17 10.13
N ARG A 147 13.07 4.85 10.97
CA ARG A 147 12.59 5.99 11.75
C ARG A 147 12.67 7.27 10.92
N LEU A 148 11.59 8.03 10.87
CA LEU A 148 11.51 9.34 10.25
C LEU A 148 11.07 10.35 11.31
N THR A 149 11.58 11.57 11.19
CA THR A 149 11.16 12.67 12.04
C THR A 149 10.51 13.75 11.18
N LEU A 150 9.28 14.12 11.46
CA LEU A 150 8.45 15.03 10.70
C LEU A 150 8.23 16.32 11.48
N SER A 151 8.23 17.47 10.81
CA SER A 151 7.66 18.69 11.39
C SER A 151 6.16 18.55 11.56
N PHE A 152 5.52 19.37 12.37
CA PHE A 152 4.07 19.37 12.51
C PHE A 152 3.36 19.57 11.17
N ALA A 153 3.84 20.47 10.31
CA ALA A 153 3.23 20.66 8.99
C ALA A 153 3.32 19.41 8.09
N GLN A 154 4.45 18.71 8.14
CA GLN A 154 4.63 17.44 7.42
C GLN A 154 3.72 16.36 8.01
N TYR A 155 3.62 16.28 9.33
CA TYR A 155 2.76 15.32 10.00
C TYR A 155 1.28 15.59 9.70
N ASP A 156 0.83 16.86 9.70
CA ASP A 156 -0.53 17.22 9.31
C ASP A 156 -0.86 16.76 7.89
N ALA A 157 0.06 16.97 6.95
CA ALA A 157 -0.12 16.51 5.57
C ALA A 157 -0.17 14.96 5.46
N LEU A 158 0.62 14.25 6.28
CA LEU A 158 0.56 12.79 6.37
C LEU A 158 -0.79 12.32 6.95
N VAL A 159 -1.25 12.96 8.03
CA VAL A 159 -2.55 12.68 8.66
C VAL A 159 -3.69 12.88 7.65
N GLU A 160 -3.71 14.02 6.94
CA GLU A 160 -4.72 14.29 5.93
C GLU A 160 -4.73 13.23 4.82
N TYR A 161 -3.56 12.83 4.34
CA TYR A 161 -3.43 11.78 3.34
C TYR A 161 -4.00 10.45 3.83
N ILE A 162 -3.66 10.03 5.06
CA ILE A 162 -4.16 8.79 5.66
C ILE A 162 -5.68 8.86 5.85
N LEU A 163 -6.18 9.96 6.41
CA LEU A 163 -7.63 10.17 6.61
C LEU A 163 -8.42 10.13 5.31
N SER A 164 -7.85 10.63 4.20
CA SER A 164 -8.46 10.58 2.87
C SER A 164 -8.47 9.18 2.26
N SER A 165 -7.62 8.28 2.75
CA SER A 165 -7.49 6.91 2.25
C SER A 165 -8.56 5.95 2.78
N GLY A 166 -9.35 6.34 3.79
CA GLY A 166 -10.44 5.55 4.37
C GLY A 166 -11.79 6.24 4.25
N ARG A 167 -12.85 5.45 4.17
CA ARG A 167 -14.23 5.95 4.32
C ARG A 167 -14.51 6.23 5.78
N ARG A 168 -15.19 7.34 6.06
CA ARG A 168 -15.52 7.75 7.43
C ARG A 168 -17.02 7.76 7.68
N ASN A 169 -17.39 7.40 8.90
CA ASN A 169 -18.71 7.57 9.46
C ASN A 169 -18.99 9.05 9.78
N ALA A 170 -20.22 9.38 10.13
CA ALA A 170 -20.62 10.73 10.50
C ALA A 170 -19.93 11.24 11.80
N ASP A 171 -19.52 10.33 12.69
CA ASP A 171 -18.79 10.60 13.92
C ASP A 171 -17.27 10.79 13.73
N GLY A 172 -16.78 10.57 12.49
CA GLY A 172 -15.37 10.72 12.13
C GLY A 172 -14.55 9.43 12.19
N THR A 173 -15.07 8.34 12.75
CA THR A 173 -14.40 7.02 12.73
C THR A 173 -14.33 6.46 11.32
N PHE A 174 -13.34 5.59 11.04
CA PHE A 174 -13.36 4.82 9.81
C PHE A 174 -14.50 3.79 9.81
N VAL A 175 -15.04 3.49 8.62
CA VAL A 175 -16.07 2.47 8.44
C VAL A 175 -15.46 1.10 8.61
N HIS A 176 -15.70 0.46 9.76
CA HIS A 176 -15.16 -0.85 10.10
C HIS A 176 -15.70 -1.94 9.16
N ILE A 177 -14.86 -2.90 8.80
CA ILE A 177 -15.23 -4.10 8.05
C ILE A 177 -15.28 -5.27 9.04
N ASP A 178 -16.50 -5.71 9.36
CA ASP A 178 -16.69 -6.88 10.21
C ASP A 178 -16.11 -8.11 9.53
N GLN A 179 -15.19 -8.79 10.21
CA GLN A 179 -14.61 -10.05 9.76
C GLN A 179 -15.12 -11.19 10.60
N ALA A 180 -15.78 -12.14 9.98
CA ALA A 180 -16.02 -13.43 10.60
C ALA A 180 -14.67 -14.19 10.66
N GLY A 181 -13.98 -14.13 11.80
CA GLY A 181 -12.75 -14.88 12.08
C GLY A 181 -11.45 -14.06 12.11
N GLY A 182 -11.53 -12.72 12.17
CA GLY A 182 -10.36 -11.85 12.32
C GLY A 182 -9.60 -12.12 13.62
N GLY A 183 -8.27 -12.28 13.51
CA GLY A 183 -7.40 -12.41 14.68
C GLY A 183 -7.40 -11.09 15.48
N TRP A 184 -7.32 -11.22 16.78
CA TRP A 184 -7.56 -10.21 17.83
C TRP A 184 -6.65 -8.97 17.83
N SER A 185 -5.73 -8.83 16.84
CA SER A 185 -4.76 -7.74 16.82
C SER A 185 -4.81 -6.86 15.58
N ASN A 186 -5.76 -7.09 14.66
CA ASN A 186 -5.87 -6.36 13.41
C ASN A 186 -7.31 -5.91 13.18
N ALA A 187 -7.49 -4.69 12.66
CA ALA A 187 -8.79 -4.24 12.15
C ALA A 187 -8.66 -3.79 10.70
N PHE A 188 -9.76 -3.92 9.97
CA PHE A 188 -9.84 -3.48 8.58
C PHE A 188 -10.98 -2.49 8.42
N TYR A 189 -10.76 -1.47 7.61
CA TYR A 189 -11.74 -0.42 7.36
C TYR A 189 -11.92 -0.20 5.87
N GLU A 190 -13.10 0.22 5.44
CA GLU A 190 -13.38 0.53 4.04
C GLU A 190 -12.42 1.60 3.52
N GLY A 191 -11.65 1.25 2.50
CA GLY A 191 -10.74 2.16 1.85
C GLY A 191 -11.41 3.02 0.78
N THR A 192 -10.70 4.05 0.35
CA THR A 192 -11.01 4.86 -0.82
C THR A 192 -10.01 4.60 -1.94
N GLY A 193 -10.35 4.99 -3.17
CA GLY A 193 -9.50 4.76 -4.33
C GLY A 193 -9.63 3.34 -4.89
N ARG A 194 -8.65 2.96 -5.73
CA ARG A 194 -8.62 1.65 -6.40
C ARG A 194 -7.22 1.06 -6.38
N TYR A 195 -7.11 -0.17 -5.93
CA TYR A 195 -5.88 -0.94 -6.06
C TYR A 195 -5.71 -1.41 -7.52
N SER A 196 -4.50 -1.35 -8.04
CA SER A 196 -4.18 -1.84 -9.38
C SER A 196 -2.68 -2.11 -9.49
N LEU A 197 -2.23 -2.67 -10.63
CA LEU A 197 -0.80 -2.79 -10.93
C LEU A 197 -0.06 -1.44 -10.85
N PHE A 198 -0.72 -0.33 -11.19
CA PHE A 198 -0.12 1.01 -11.21
C PHE A 198 -0.24 1.76 -9.89
N PHE A 199 -1.10 1.30 -8.99
CA PHE A 199 -1.25 1.86 -7.66
C PHE A 199 -1.45 0.74 -6.64
N THR A 200 -0.34 0.22 -6.13
CA THR A 200 -0.26 -0.86 -5.14
C THR A 200 -0.23 -0.32 -3.71
N CYS A 201 -0.22 -1.20 -2.72
CA CYS A 201 0.02 -0.83 -1.31
C CYS A 201 1.32 -0.04 -1.12
N ASN A 202 2.39 -0.42 -1.82
CA ASN A 202 3.66 0.31 -1.76
C ASN A 202 3.60 1.65 -2.50
N SER A 203 2.83 1.76 -3.58
CA SER A 203 2.56 3.04 -4.23
C SER A 203 1.79 3.99 -3.30
N TRP A 204 0.88 3.46 -2.48
CA TRP A 204 0.17 4.24 -1.46
C TRP A 204 1.14 4.76 -0.39
N ALA A 205 1.99 3.91 0.19
CA ALA A 205 2.99 4.33 1.17
C ALA A 205 3.98 5.37 0.58
N ASN A 206 4.43 5.16 -0.65
CA ASN A 206 5.26 6.12 -1.38
C ASN A 206 4.55 7.47 -1.59
N SER A 207 3.24 7.44 -1.88
CA SER A 207 2.43 8.66 -2.06
C SER A 207 2.18 9.39 -0.75
N ALA A 208 2.08 8.69 0.38
CA ALA A 208 2.04 9.28 1.70
C ALA A 208 3.32 10.07 2.02
N LEU A 209 4.48 9.48 1.73
CA LEU A 209 5.78 10.17 1.86
C LEU A 209 5.85 11.40 0.96
N LYS A 210 5.31 11.30 -0.27
CA LYS A 210 5.24 12.42 -1.20
C LYS A 210 4.35 13.54 -0.66
N ALA A 211 3.19 13.21 -0.13
CA ALA A 211 2.23 14.18 0.41
C ALA A 211 2.80 14.96 1.59
N CYS A 212 3.58 14.30 2.47
CA CYS A 212 4.22 14.96 3.61
C CYS A 212 5.61 15.55 3.29
N GLY A 213 5.99 15.67 2.01
CA GLY A 213 7.24 16.31 1.63
C GLY A 213 8.50 15.51 1.93
N GLN A 214 8.37 14.24 2.30
CA GLN A 214 9.50 13.34 2.53
C GLN A 214 10.07 12.80 1.22
N THR A 215 11.33 12.39 1.22
CA THR A 215 11.95 11.79 0.04
C THR A 215 11.20 10.51 -0.34
N CYS A 216 10.79 10.42 -1.60
CA CYS A 216 10.08 9.27 -2.12
C CYS A 216 10.51 8.93 -3.55
N CYS A 217 10.04 7.84 -4.09
CA CYS A 217 10.23 7.49 -5.50
C CYS A 217 9.26 8.30 -6.38
N LEU A 218 9.63 8.57 -7.63
CA LEU A 218 8.69 9.14 -8.61
C LEU A 218 7.47 8.22 -8.75
N TRP A 219 7.71 6.91 -8.84
CA TRP A 219 6.70 5.85 -8.76
C TRP A 219 7.38 4.53 -8.37
N THR A 220 6.71 3.72 -7.55
CA THR A 220 7.14 2.35 -7.23
C THR A 220 5.96 1.47 -6.87
N PRO A 221 5.86 0.26 -7.43
CA PRO A 221 4.92 -0.77 -6.99
C PRO A 221 5.50 -1.67 -5.90
N LEU A 222 6.79 -1.55 -5.58
CA LEU A 222 7.54 -2.41 -4.67
C LEU A 222 8.01 -1.64 -3.44
N GLN A 223 8.20 -2.35 -2.33
CA GLN A 223 8.64 -1.75 -1.06
C GLN A 223 10.14 -1.42 -1.03
N GLN A 224 10.99 -2.26 -1.61
CA GLN A 224 12.45 -2.11 -1.51
C GLN A 224 12.95 -0.72 -1.92
N PRO A 225 12.49 -0.11 -3.05
CA PRO A 225 12.93 1.21 -3.44
C PRO A 225 12.57 2.32 -2.43
N ILE A 226 11.48 2.17 -1.67
CA ILE A 226 11.12 3.11 -0.60
C ILE A 226 12.23 3.08 0.46
N PHE A 227 12.63 1.89 0.91
CA PHE A 227 13.63 1.71 1.94
C PHE A 227 15.04 2.13 1.49
N TRP A 228 15.37 2.10 0.20
CA TRP A 228 16.64 2.63 -0.32
C TRP A 228 16.77 4.14 -0.17
N LYS A 229 15.65 4.89 -0.08
CA LYS A 229 15.68 6.33 0.17
C LYS A 229 16.04 6.69 1.62
N TYR A 230 15.95 5.72 2.53
CA TYR A 230 16.19 5.87 3.96
C TYR A 230 17.27 4.89 4.41
N PRO A 231 18.57 5.20 4.17
CA PRO A 231 19.67 4.34 4.62
C PRO A 231 19.65 4.22 6.14
N ARG A 232 20.14 3.10 6.65
CA ARG A 232 20.36 2.92 8.09
C ARG A 232 21.35 3.97 8.59
N LYS A 233 21.09 4.54 9.73
CA LYS A 233 22.02 5.38 10.46
C LYS A 233 22.97 4.55 11.30
#